data_3405c15e628aa42c5535f91a570413b3
#
_entry.id   3405c15e628aa42c5535f91a570413b3
#
_cell.length_a   1.000
_cell.length_b   1.000
_cell.length_c   1.000
_cell.angle_alpha   90.00
_cell.angle_beta   90.00
_cell.angle_gamma   90.00
#
_symmetry.space_group_name_H-M   'P 1'
#
loop_
_entity.id
_entity.type
_entity.pdbx_description
1 polymer ?
#
loop_
_entity_poly.entity_id
_entity_poly.type
_entity_poly.pdbx_seq_one_letter_code
_entity_poly.pdbx_strand_id
1 'polypeptide(L)'
;TSGGALARLPQLLQEHNPRLVIISIGGNDFLQRLPEQETRANITAIIAACRAAGADIILVGEPGVSLGAALGYPGDHALYADIAAAERLPYYRDGWSNVLGKDALKSDQIHPNAAGYAAFTQDFATWLKKEGWLR
;
A
#
# COMPACT_ATOMS: atom_id res chain seq x y z
N THR A 1 2.07 4.76 -10.40
CA THR A 1 2.82 5.64 -9.48
C THR A 1 1.89 6.37 -8.51
N SER A 2 2.47 6.86 -7.42
CA SER A 2 1.72 7.67 -6.45
C SER A 2 1.18 8.97 -7.08
N GLY A 3 1.94 9.60 -7.97
CA GLY A 3 1.50 10.78 -8.71
C GLY A 3 0.31 10.50 -9.62
N GLY A 4 0.31 9.37 -10.31
CA GLY A 4 -0.83 8.94 -11.14
C GLY A 4 -2.08 8.67 -10.33
N ALA A 5 -1.94 8.05 -9.16
CA ALA A 5 -3.06 7.82 -8.24
C ALA A 5 -3.62 9.15 -7.71
N LEU A 6 -2.76 10.08 -7.32
CA LEU A 6 -3.17 11.40 -6.84
C LEU A 6 -3.97 12.17 -7.91
N ALA A 7 -3.53 12.11 -9.16
CA ALA A 7 -4.19 12.78 -10.27
C ALA A 7 -5.62 12.27 -10.51
N ARG A 8 -5.86 10.97 -10.30
CA ARG A 8 -7.18 10.34 -10.52
C ARG A 8 -8.10 10.42 -9.31
N LEU A 9 -7.55 10.67 -8.14
CA LEU A 9 -8.28 10.55 -6.87
C LEU A 9 -9.49 11.47 -6.75
N PRO A 10 -9.44 12.77 -7.11
CA PRO A 10 -10.60 13.66 -6.93
C PRO A 10 -11.85 13.16 -7.62
N GLN A 11 -11.73 12.68 -8.86
CA GLN A 11 -12.85 12.13 -9.62
C GLN A 11 -13.40 10.86 -8.95
N LEU A 12 -12.53 9.97 -8.49
CA LEU A 12 -12.93 8.72 -7.82
C LEU A 12 -13.66 9.01 -6.51
N LEU A 13 -13.20 9.96 -5.72
CA LEU A 13 -13.86 10.36 -4.48
C LEU A 13 -15.26 10.94 -4.75
N GLN A 14 -15.39 11.73 -5.80
CA GLN A 14 -16.66 12.32 -6.19
C GLN A 14 -17.65 11.28 -6.69
N GLU A 15 -17.20 10.35 -7.54
CA GLU A 15 -18.05 9.30 -8.14
C GLU A 15 -18.52 8.27 -7.11
N HIS A 16 -17.66 7.88 -6.18
CA HIS A 16 -17.93 6.75 -5.29
C HIS A 16 -18.32 7.13 -3.87
N ASN A 17 -18.00 8.35 -3.45
CA ASN A 17 -18.26 8.83 -2.09
C ASN A 17 -17.92 7.75 -1.03
N PRO A 18 -16.69 7.25 -0.99
CA PRO A 18 -16.34 6.08 -0.17
C PRO A 18 -16.35 6.43 1.32
N ARG A 19 -16.71 5.45 2.14
CA ARG A 19 -16.56 5.52 3.60
C ARG A 19 -15.17 5.08 4.06
N LEU A 20 -14.54 4.21 3.29
CA LEU A 20 -13.21 3.68 3.56
C LEU A 20 -12.40 3.70 2.27
N VAL A 21 -11.19 4.22 2.35
CA VAL A 21 -10.20 4.15 1.26
C VAL A 21 -9.00 3.35 1.74
N ILE A 22 -8.66 2.32 0.97
CA ILE A 22 -7.46 1.52 1.20
C ILE A 22 -6.41 2.02 0.20
N ILE A 23 -5.32 2.56 0.74
CA ILE A 23 -4.23 3.12 -0.07
C ILE A 23 -3.13 2.07 -0.18
N SER A 24 -2.95 1.53 -1.38
CA SER A 24 -1.90 0.56 -1.71
C SER A 24 -1.19 1.05 -2.97
N ILE A 25 -0.18 1.89 -2.81
CA ILE A 25 0.49 2.60 -3.90
C ILE A 25 1.93 2.94 -3.53
N GLY A 26 2.77 3.13 -4.53
CA GLY A 26 4.15 3.58 -4.38
C GLY A 26 5.19 2.57 -4.85
N GLY A 27 4.82 1.30 -5.06
CA GLY A 27 5.76 0.29 -5.53
C GLY A 27 6.42 0.67 -6.86
N ASN A 28 5.68 1.22 -7.82
CA ASN A 28 6.22 1.70 -9.08
C ASN A 28 7.14 2.92 -8.92
N ASP A 29 6.86 3.76 -7.94
CA ASP A 29 7.73 4.90 -7.62
C ASP A 29 9.14 4.41 -7.30
N PHE A 30 9.24 3.36 -6.47
CA PHE A 30 10.54 2.79 -6.09
C PHE A 30 11.23 2.11 -7.27
N LEU A 31 10.49 1.37 -8.08
CA LEU A 31 11.03 0.71 -9.28
C LEU A 31 11.56 1.72 -10.29
N GLN A 32 10.90 2.85 -10.45
CA GLN A 32 11.32 3.94 -11.31
C GLN A 32 12.36 4.86 -10.67
N ARG A 33 12.74 4.59 -9.43
CA ARG A 33 13.69 5.37 -8.65
C ARG A 33 13.30 6.85 -8.55
N LEU A 34 12.00 7.12 -8.40
CA LEU A 34 11.53 8.47 -8.15
C LEU A 34 12.02 8.94 -6.77
N PRO A 35 12.23 10.25 -6.58
CA PRO A 35 12.65 10.76 -5.28
C PRO A 35 11.68 10.35 -4.17
N GLU A 36 12.20 9.80 -3.08
CA GLU A 36 11.37 9.36 -1.95
C GLU A 36 10.50 10.49 -1.41
N GLN A 37 11.03 11.71 -1.39
CA GLN A 37 10.30 12.87 -0.92
C GLN A 37 9.06 13.15 -1.77
N GLU A 38 9.13 12.92 -3.08
CA GLU A 38 7.99 13.06 -3.99
C GLU A 38 6.92 12.01 -3.70
N THR A 39 7.31 10.76 -3.52
CA THR A 39 6.39 9.67 -3.15
C THR A 39 5.70 9.96 -1.83
N ARG A 40 6.46 10.40 -0.84
CA ARG A 40 5.95 10.79 0.48
C ARG A 40 4.94 11.94 0.37
N ALA A 41 5.26 12.97 -0.39
CA ALA A 41 4.37 14.11 -0.60
C ALA A 41 3.07 13.70 -1.31
N ASN A 42 3.14 12.84 -2.31
CA ASN A 42 1.97 12.35 -3.04
C ASN A 42 1.06 11.51 -2.15
N ILE A 43 1.60 10.59 -1.37
CA ILE A 43 0.81 9.78 -0.45
C ILE A 43 0.16 10.64 0.63
N THR A 44 0.89 11.59 1.18
CA THR A 44 0.35 12.55 2.16
C THR A 44 -0.79 13.38 1.57
N ALA A 45 -0.67 13.83 0.33
CA ALA A 45 -1.72 14.55 -0.38
C ALA A 45 -2.96 13.67 -0.64
N ILE A 46 -2.76 12.39 -0.98
CA ILE A 46 -3.85 11.41 -1.12
C ILE A 46 -4.61 11.27 0.20
N ILE A 47 -3.89 11.12 1.31
CA ILE A 47 -4.48 11.01 2.64
C ILE A 47 -5.31 12.25 2.97
N ALA A 48 -4.77 13.44 2.73
CA ALA A 48 -5.48 14.70 2.98
C ALA A 48 -6.77 14.80 2.16
N ALA A 49 -6.74 14.42 0.88
CA ALA A 49 -7.93 14.42 0.02
C ALA A 49 -9.00 13.43 0.51
N CYS A 50 -8.60 12.23 0.92
CA CYS A 50 -9.53 11.23 1.46
C CYS A 50 -10.18 11.72 2.76
N ARG A 51 -9.40 12.32 3.66
CA ARG A 51 -9.93 12.90 4.90
C ARG A 51 -10.90 14.04 4.63
N ALA A 52 -10.58 14.92 3.69
CA ALA A 52 -11.47 16.01 3.30
C ALA A 52 -12.81 15.50 2.73
N ALA A 53 -12.80 14.33 2.10
CA ALA A 53 -14.01 13.66 1.61
C ALA A 53 -14.76 12.87 2.70
N GLY A 54 -14.27 12.85 3.94
CA GLY A 54 -14.90 12.17 5.07
C GLY A 54 -14.67 10.66 5.12
N ALA A 55 -13.71 10.14 4.38
CA ALA A 55 -13.39 8.71 4.38
C ALA A 55 -12.44 8.33 5.51
N ASP A 56 -12.62 7.13 6.06
CA ASP A 56 -11.60 6.46 6.85
C ASP A 56 -10.52 5.91 5.91
N ILE A 57 -9.31 5.72 6.42
CA ILE A 57 -8.16 5.36 5.60
C ILE A 57 -7.40 4.21 6.24
N ILE A 58 -7.02 3.24 5.41
CA ILE A 58 -6.06 2.20 5.76
C ILE A 58 -4.88 2.33 4.79
N LEU A 59 -3.67 2.37 5.32
CA LEU A 59 -2.44 2.39 4.53
C LEU A 59 -1.87 0.98 4.44
N VAL A 60 -1.61 0.52 3.22
CA VAL A 60 -0.97 -0.76 2.94
C VAL A 60 0.47 -0.49 2.51
N GLY A 61 1.43 -1.15 3.15
CA GLY A 61 2.83 -1.00 2.80
C GLY A 61 3.18 -1.67 1.48
N GLU A 62 4.15 -1.09 0.78
CA GLU A 62 4.71 -1.66 -0.44
C GLU A 62 6.19 -1.98 -0.22
N PRO A 63 6.70 -3.08 -0.79
CA PRO A 63 8.11 -3.40 -0.68
C PRO A 63 9.01 -2.33 -1.28
N GLY A 64 10.10 -2.01 -0.57
CA GLY A 64 11.15 -1.17 -1.09
C GLY A 64 12.13 -1.96 -1.95
N VAL A 65 12.84 -1.27 -2.84
CA VAL A 65 13.98 -1.84 -3.56
C VAL A 65 15.19 -1.84 -2.62
N SER A 66 15.63 -3.03 -2.20
CA SER A 66 16.72 -3.19 -1.25
C SER A 66 17.54 -4.43 -1.55
N LEU A 67 18.72 -4.53 -0.93
CA LEU A 67 19.54 -5.74 -0.99
C LEU A 67 18.79 -6.95 -0.40
N GLY A 68 18.08 -6.75 0.71
CA GLY A 68 17.24 -7.81 1.29
C GLY A 68 16.19 -8.32 0.33
N ALA A 69 15.49 -7.42 -0.39
CA ALA A 69 14.54 -7.79 -1.42
C ALA A 69 15.20 -8.58 -2.56
N ALA A 70 16.38 -8.17 -3.01
CA ALA A 70 17.15 -8.88 -4.04
C ALA A 70 17.56 -10.29 -3.59
N LEU A 71 17.76 -10.51 -2.30
CA LEU A 71 18.09 -11.82 -1.71
C LEU A 71 16.83 -12.65 -1.35
N GLY A 72 15.63 -12.21 -1.69
CA GLY A 72 14.39 -12.92 -1.42
C GLY A 72 13.75 -12.62 -0.05
N TYR A 73 14.19 -11.56 0.62
CA TYR A 73 13.68 -11.10 1.91
C TYR A 73 13.14 -9.66 1.80
N PRO A 74 12.06 -9.45 1.03
CA PRO A 74 11.52 -8.10 0.89
C PRO A 74 10.92 -7.61 2.20
N GLY A 75 11.00 -6.31 2.42
CA GLY A 75 10.33 -5.61 3.50
C GLY A 75 9.70 -4.33 2.98
N ASP A 76 8.70 -3.83 3.67
CA ASP A 76 8.07 -2.57 3.30
C ASP A 76 9.09 -1.43 3.35
N HIS A 77 8.96 -0.49 2.42
CA HIS A 77 9.73 0.73 2.49
C HIS A 77 9.36 1.51 3.77
N ALA A 78 10.38 2.03 4.46
CA ALA A 78 10.20 2.68 5.76
C ALA A 78 9.25 3.88 5.74
N LEU A 79 9.06 4.52 4.58
CA LEU A 79 8.18 5.69 4.49
C LEU A 79 6.73 5.39 4.89
N TYR A 80 6.25 4.15 4.71
CA TYR A 80 4.87 3.80 5.07
C TYR A 80 4.65 3.82 6.58
N ALA A 81 5.56 3.23 7.35
CA ALA A 81 5.50 3.29 8.81
C ALA A 81 5.59 4.73 9.31
N ASP A 82 6.47 5.52 8.70
CA ASP A 82 6.63 6.94 9.06
C ASP A 82 5.36 7.74 8.79
N ILE A 83 4.75 7.57 7.61
CA ILE A 83 3.51 8.25 7.25
C ILE A 83 2.36 7.80 8.15
N ALA A 84 2.22 6.49 8.36
CA ALA A 84 1.17 5.96 9.22
C ALA A 84 1.26 6.51 10.64
N ALA A 85 2.45 6.60 11.20
CA ALA A 85 2.68 7.18 12.53
C ALA A 85 2.36 8.68 12.56
N ALA A 86 2.87 9.44 11.59
CA ALA A 86 2.65 10.89 11.51
C ALA A 86 1.18 11.24 11.31
N GLU A 87 0.47 10.47 10.48
CA GLU A 87 -0.92 10.69 10.13
C GLU A 87 -1.90 9.90 11.00
N ARG A 88 -1.42 9.08 11.92
CA ARG A 88 -2.22 8.25 12.84
C ARG A 88 -3.20 7.34 12.10
N LEU A 89 -2.67 6.61 11.11
CA LEU A 89 -3.46 5.70 10.29
C LEU A 89 -3.27 4.25 10.70
N PRO A 90 -4.32 3.41 10.55
CA PRO A 90 -4.14 1.97 10.52
C PRO A 90 -3.18 1.59 9.39
N TYR A 91 -2.19 0.74 9.69
CA TYR A 91 -1.16 0.35 8.76
C TYR A 91 -1.11 -1.17 8.63
N TYR A 92 -1.42 -1.68 7.43
CA TYR A 92 -1.23 -3.09 7.11
C TYR A 92 0.21 -3.32 6.66
N ARG A 93 1.03 -3.79 7.61
CA ARG A 93 2.48 -3.98 7.44
C ARG A 93 2.76 -5.31 6.75
N ASP A 94 3.74 -5.30 5.85
CA ASP A 94 4.36 -6.47 5.24
C ASP A 94 3.41 -7.42 4.47
N GLY A 95 2.21 -6.98 4.12
CA GLY A 95 1.27 -7.82 3.38
C GLY A 95 1.83 -8.28 2.03
N TRP A 96 2.24 -7.36 1.19
CA TRP A 96 2.88 -7.67 -0.09
C TRP A 96 4.27 -8.26 0.08
N SER A 97 5.03 -7.77 1.07
CA SER A 97 6.38 -8.26 1.35
C SER A 97 6.36 -9.74 1.73
N ASN A 98 5.40 -10.18 2.54
CA ASN A 98 5.23 -11.59 2.89
C ASN A 98 4.90 -12.46 1.67
N VAL A 99 4.06 -11.99 0.77
CA VAL A 99 3.73 -12.70 -0.48
C VAL A 99 4.96 -12.78 -1.37
N LEU A 100 5.64 -11.66 -1.61
CA LEU A 100 6.79 -11.61 -2.52
C LEU A 100 8.05 -12.26 -1.94
N GLY A 101 8.07 -12.57 -0.66
CA GLY A 101 9.11 -13.37 -0.03
C GLY A 101 9.01 -14.89 -0.29
N LYS A 102 7.93 -15.36 -0.91
CA LYS A 102 7.67 -16.77 -1.18
C LYS A 102 7.65 -17.05 -2.67
N ASP A 103 8.58 -17.87 -3.16
CA ASP A 103 8.71 -18.18 -4.59
C ASP A 103 7.44 -18.78 -5.19
N ALA A 104 6.71 -19.61 -4.45
CA ALA A 104 5.46 -20.21 -4.90
C ALA A 104 4.32 -19.21 -5.15
N LEU A 105 4.44 -17.98 -4.62
CA LEU A 105 3.42 -16.94 -4.70
C LEU A 105 3.75 -15.83 -5.72
N LYS A 106 4.84 -15.99 -6.47
CA LYS A 106 5.33 -14.98 -7.40
C LYS A 106 5.26 -15.46 -8.83
N SER A 107 4.95 -14.54 -9.75
CA SER A 107 5.15 -14.74 -11.18
C SER A 107 6.54 -14.29 -11.64
N ASP A 108 7.10 -13.28 -10.96
CA ASP A 108 8.48 -12.80 -11.10
C ASP A 108 8.94 -12.19 -9.77
N GLN A 109 10.07 -11.49 -9.73
CA GLN A 109 10.62 -10.94 -8.48
C GLN A 109 9.77 -9.84 -7.84
N ILE A 110 8.90 -9.20 -8.62
CA ILE A 110 8.15 -8.00 -8.20
C ILE A 110 6.65 -8.14 -8.31
N HIS A 111 6.16 -9.24 -8.88
CA HIS A 111 4.72 -9.47 -9.08
C HIS A 111 4.25 -10.76 -8.45
N PRO A 112 3.11 -10.73 -7.72
CA PRO A 112 2.46 -11.96 -7.29
C PRO A 112 1.91 -12.75 -8.47
N ASN A 113 1.76 -14.06 -8.30
CA ASN A 113 0.92 -14.86 -9.17
C ASN A 113 -0.52 -14.94 -8.61
N ALA A 114 -1.40 -15.72 -9.24
CA ALA A 114 -2.78 -15.86 -8.78
C ALA A 114 -2.87 -16.34 -7.32
N ALA A 115 -2.04 -17.31 -6.93
CA ALA A 115 -1.97 -17.80 -5.56
C ALA A 115 -1.47 -16.72 -4.58
N GLY A 116 -0.56 -15.85 -5.04
CA GLY A 116 -0.06 -14.72 -4.26
C GLY A 116 -1.13 -13.67 -3.99
N TYR A 117 -1.91 -13.31 -4.98
CA TYR A 117 -3.06 -12.41 -4.79
C TYR A 117 -4.10 -13.01 -3.84
N ALA A 118 -4.39 -14.31 -3.98
CA ALA A 118 -5.32 -15.00 -3.09
C ALA A 118 -4.80 -15.01 -1.64
N ALA A 119 -3.53 -15.31 -1.44
CA ALA A 119 -2.90 -15.29 -0.11
C ALA A 119 -2.95 -13.89 0.52
N PHE A 120 -2.60 -12.85 -0.23
CA PHE A 120 -2.70 -11.47 0.25
C PHE A 120 -4.13 -11.14 0.68
N THR A 121 -5.11 -11.45 -0.17
CA THR A 121 -6.52 -11.16 0.10
C THR A 121 -7.01 -11.85 1.36
N GLN A 122 -6.66 -13.11 1.54
CA GLN A 122 -7.05 -13.90 2.71
C GLN A 122 -6.43 -13.35 4.00
N ASP A 123 -5.15 -13.05 3.98
CA ASP A 123 -4.43 -12.50 5.13
C ASP A 123 -4.94 -11.09 5.48
N PHE A 124 -5.15 -10.26 4.47
CA PHE A 124 -5.67 -8.92 4.66
C PHE A 124 -7.10 -8.94 5.22
N ALA A 125 -7.97 -9.81 4.70
CA ALA A 125 -9.32 -9.97 5.23
C ALA A 125 -9.30 -10.42 6.70
N THR A 126 -8.40 -11.32 7.08
CA THR A 126 -8.22 -11.74 8.46
C THR A 126 -7.80 -10.58 9.35
N TRP A 127 -6.85 -9.78 8.90
CA TRP A 127 -6.41 -8.57 9.60
C TRP A 127 -7.54 -7.55 9.75
N LEU A 128 -8.30 -7.31 8.67
CA LEU A 128 -9.46 -6.39 8.70
C LEU A 128 -10.51 -6.82 9.73
N LYS A 129 -10.78 -8.12 9.83
CA LYS A 129 -11.71 -8.65 10.84
C LYS A 129 -11.17 -8.44 12.26
N LYS A 130 -9.89 -8.75 12.46
CA LYS A 130 -9.24 -8.58 13.76
C LYS A 130 -9.27 -7.14 14.24
N GLU A 131 -9.04 -6.20 13.32
CA GLU A 131 -9.02 -4.76 13.61
C GLU A 131 -10.43 -4.13 13.64
N GLY A 132 -11.48 -4.89 13.36
CA GLY A 132 -12.85 -4.41 13.43
C GLY A 132 -13.37 -3.71 12.16
N TRP A 133 -12.65 -3.77 11.05
CA TRP A 133 -13.06 -3.17 9.78
C TRP A 133 -14.05 -4.04 9.00
N LEU A 134 -14.03 -5.35 9.21
CA LEU A 134 -14.97 -6.33 8.67
C LEU A 134 -15.64 -7.12 9.80
N ARG A 135 -16.84 -7.57 9.54
CA ARG A 135 -17.60 -8.44 10.45
C ARG A 135 -17.39 -9.92 10.12
#